data_e7c10df4f36197f532a149d211e3c743
#
_entry.id   e7c10df4f36197f532a149d211e3c743
#
_cell.length_a   1.000
_cell.length_b   1.000
_cell.length_c   1.000
_cell.angle_alpha   90.00
_cell.angle_beta   90.00
_cell.angle_gamma   90.00
#
_symmetry.space_group_name_H-M   'P 1'
#
loop_
_entity.id
_entity.type
_entity.pdbx_description
1 polymer ?
#
loop_
_entity_poly.entity_id
_entity_poly.type
_entity_poly.pdbx_seq_one_letter_code
_entity_poly.pdbx_strand_id
1 'polypeptide(L)'
;MTFTHKTLFAAILSGAILTACSTDDDSISPEFGSMTDSRDNQTYKIVTLGDATWMAENLNYKANDSWCYDNDADNCEIYGRLYTWNSAKDNVCPSGWHLPSNAEWDDLFDMVTEDPKEKALKSTSWGDSSQTKVDPNNPYGAGTDLYGMRILPAGKSAYLSLAGRVFNGLGTEANFWTSDNYDEKSAELICFQNLNGNRCGGYTIKTDGLSIRCVKD
;
A
#
# COMPACT_ATOMS: atom_id res chain seq x y z
N MET A 1 -86.70 -16.01 -32.17
CA MET A 1 -85.50 -16.81 -31.83
C MET A 1 -84.30 -15.97 -32.22
N THR A 2 -83.71 -15.32 -31.24
CA THR A 2 -82.60 -14.38 -31.42
C THR A 2 -81.33 -15.01 -30.82
N PHE A 3 -80.39 -15.37 -31.70
CA PHE A 3 -79.08 -15.86 -31.25
C PHE A 3 -78.12 -14.68 -30.98
N THR A 4 -77.67 -14.51 -29.79
CA THR A 4 -76.63 -13.52 -29.42
C THR A 4 -75.27 -14.19 -29.50
N HIS A 5 -74.41 -13.72 -30.40
CA HIS A 5 -72.99 -14.09 -30.42
C HIS A 5 -72.21 -13.31 -29.33
N LYS A 6 -71.57 -14.03 -28.42
CA LYS A 6 -70.60 -13.47 -27.49
C LYS A 6 -69.21 -13.58 -28.10
N THR A 7 -68.66 -12.45 -28.43
CA THR A 7 -67.27 -12.33 -28.85
C THR A 7 -66.32 -12.32 -27.63
N LEU A 8 -65.41 -13.27 -27.60
CA LEU A 8 -64.40 -13.37 -26.56
C LEU A 8 -63.16 -12.56 -27.02
N PHE A 9 -62.84 -11.49 -26.31
CA PHE A 9 -61.56 -10.77 -26.49
C PHE A 9 -60.49 -11.43 -25.66
N ALA A 10 -59.50 -12.02 -26.32
CA ALA A 10 -58.27 -12.49 -25.68
C ALA A 10 -57.29 -11.31 -25.57
N ALA A 11 -57.01 -10.87 -24.34
CA ALA A 11 -55.97 -9.88 -24.04
C ALA A 11 -54.60 -10.58 -24.05
N ILE A 12 -53.77 -10.25 -25.01
CA ILE A 12 -52.39 -10.68 -25.05
C ILE A 12 -51.58 -9.74 -24.14
N LEU A 13 -51.15 -10.23 -22.97
CA LEU A 13 -50.26 -9.54 -22.05
C LEU A 13 -48.85 -9.69 -22.64
N SER A 14 -48.31 -8.62 -23.26
CA SER A 14 -46.93 -8.55 -23.71
C SER A 14 -46.06 -8.26 -22.47
N GLY A 15 -45.44 -9.30 -21.90
CA GLY A 15 -44.46 -9.16 -20.84
C GLY A 15 -43.17 -8.59 -21.41
N ALA A 16 -42.89 -7.34 -21.12
CA ALA A 16 -41.55 -6.76 -21.36
C ALA A 16 -40.58 -7.38 -20.32
N ILE A 17 -39.69 -8.24 -20.78
CA ILE A 17 -38.56 -8.70 -20.01
C ILE A 17 -37.56 -7.52 -19.94
N LEU A 18 -37.53 -6.83 -18.80
CA LEU A 18 -36.47 -5.90 -18.49
C LEU A 18 -35.24 -6.76 -18.14
N THR A 19 -34.35 -6.94 -19.11
CA THR A 19 -32.99 -7.36 -18.85
C THR A 19 -32.34 -6.24 -18.06
N ALA A 20 -32.22 -6.42 -16.74
CA ALA A 20 -31.34 -5.62 -15.93
C ALA A 20 -29.91 -5.90 -16.42
N CYS A 21 -29.34 -4.92 -17.11
CA CYS A 21 -27.92 -4.88 -17.37
C CYS A 21 -27.28 -4.61 -16.00
N SER A 22 -26.78 -5.64 -15.32
CA SER A 22 -25.85 -5.44 -14.23
C SER A 22 -24.60 -4.86 -14.88
N THR A 23 -24.35 -3.59 -14.70
CA THR A 23 -23.01 -3.05 -14.85
C THR A 23 -22.25 -3.66 -13.69
N ASP A 24 -21.49 -4.73 -13.93
CA ASP A 24 -20.46 -5.16 -13.01
C ASP A 24 -19.51 -3.97 -12.91
N ASP A 25 -19.65 -3.20 -11.85
CA ASP A 25 -18.70 -2.17 -11.47
C ASP A 25 -17.50 -2.96 -10.90
N ASP A 26 -16.52 -3.24 -11.78
CA ASP A 26 -15.26 -3.89 -11.43
C ASP A 26 -14.39 -3.01 -10.51
N SER A 27 -14.98 -2.02 -9.83
CA SER A 27 -14.28 -1.22 -8.85
C SER A 27 -13.93 -2.06 -7.63
N ILE A 28 -12.63 -2.20 -7.36
CA ILE A 28 -12.14 -2.89 -6.17
C ILE A 28 -12.50 -2.05 -4.94
N SER A 29 -13.34 -2.63 -4.09
CA SER A 29 -13.69 -2.04 -2.79
C SER A 29 -12.74 -2.55 -1.72
N PRO A 30 -11.98 -1.67 -1.03
CA PRO A 30 -11.10 -2.08 0.06
C PRO A 30 -11.86 -2.67 1.24
N GLU A 31 -11.41 -3.82 1.76
CA GLU A 31 -11.90 -4.38 3.02
C GLU A 31 -10.89 -4.11 4.14
N PHE A 32 -11.33 -3.47 5.20
CA PHE A 32 -10.46 -3.03 6.30
C PHE A 32 -10.52 -3.99 7.49
N GLY A 33 -9.37 -4.18 8.14
CA GLY A 33 -9.26 -5.01 9.31
C GLY A 33 -8.07 -4.64 10.19
N SER A 34 -7.72 -5.55 11.09
CA SER A 34 -6.51 -5.45 11.90
C SER A 34 -5.92 -6.83 12.15
N MET A 35 -4.60 -6.88 12.38
CA MET A 35 -3.88 -8.06 12.81
C MET A 35 -2.99 -7.71 14.00
N THR A 36 -2.79 -8.64 14.91
CA THR A 36 -1.88 -8.47 16.05
C THR A 36 -0.68 -9.36 15.87
N ASP A 37 0.51 -8.78 15.92
CA ASP A 37 1.77 -9.52 15.93
C ASP A 37 1.95 -10.16 17.31
N SER A 38 1.94 -11.49 17.36
CA SER A 38 2.05 -12.23 18.62
C SER A 38 3.44 -12.14 19.27
N ARG A 39 4.44 -11.60 18.56
CA ARG A 39 5.82 -11.49 19.08
C ARG A 39 5.98 -10.33 20.04
N ASP A 40 5.25 -9.23 19.84
CA ASP A 40 5.31 -8.00 20.64
C ASP A 40 3.94 -7.43 21.03
N ASN A 41 2.86 -8.08 20.60
CA ASN A 41 1.47 -7.66 20.77
C ASN A 41 1.12 -6.32 20.09
N GLN A 42 1.92 -5.87 19.12
CA GLN A 42 1.60 -4.69 18.33
C GLN A 42 0.47 -5.03 17.36
N THR A 43 -0.51 -4.13 17.25
CA THR A 43 -1.63 -4.29 16.32
C THR A 43 -1.44 -3.37 15.13
N TYR A 44 -1.56 -3.93 13.94
CA TYR A 44 -1.46 -3.23 12.66
C TYR A 44 -2.82 -3.21 11.96
N LYS A 45 -3.13 -2.11 11.31
CA LYS A 45 -4.22 -2.05 10.35
C LYS A 45 -3.86 -2.87 9.13
N ILE A 46 -4.86 -3.50 8.54
CA ILE A 46 -4.72 -4.25 7.29
C ILE A 46 -5.79 -3.83 6.31
N VAL A 47 -5.53 -4.03 5.03
CA VAL A 47 -6.49 -3.83 3.95
C VAL A 47 -6.42 -5.00 2.98
N THR A 48 -7.58 -5.52 2.59
CA THR A 48 -7.69 -6.51 1.52
C THR A 48 -8.12 -5.80 0.24
N LEU A 49 -7.35 -6.00 -0.82
CA LEU A 49 -7.58 -5.46 -2.16
C LEU A 49 -7.55 -6.64 -3.13
N GLY A 50 -8.68 -6.97 -3.73
CA GLY A 50 -8.84 -8.21 -4.48
C GLY A 50 -8.57 -9.42 -3.60
N ASP A 51 -7.65 -10.29 -4.02
CA ASP A 51 -7.29 -11.51 -3.28
C ASP A 51 -6.13 -11.30 -2.29
N ALA A 52 -5.48 -10.13 -2.28
CA ALA A 52 -4.31 -9.86 -1.45
C ALA A 52 -4.64 -9.03 -0.21
N THR A 53 -4.18 -9.47 0.96
CA THR A 53 -4.29 -8.71 2.21
C THR A 53 -2.94 -8.12 2.58
N TRP A 54 -2.86 -6.81 2.68
CA TRP A 54 -1.67 -6.03 2.98
C TRP A 54 -1.73 -5.41 4.37
N MET A 55 -0.58 -5.28 5.00
CA MET A 55 -0.48 -4.32 6.10
C MET A 55 -0.75 -2.91 5.57
N ALA A 56 -1.62 -2.15 6.25
CA ALA A 56 -1.90 -0.73 5.97
C ALA A 56 -1.01 0.21 6.79
N GLU A 57 -0.07 -0.35 7.53
CA GLU A 57 0.94 0.36 8.35
C GLU A 57 2.30 -0.28 8.14
N ASN A 58 3.37 0.52 8.24
CA ASN A 58 4.73 0.01 8.15
C ASN A 58 5.04 -0.85 9.37
N LEU A 59 5.76 -1.95 9.16
CA LEU A 59 6.19 -2.81 10.25
C LEU A 59 7.03 -2.03 11.27
N ASN A 60 6.72 -2.21 12.57
CA ASN A 60 7.44 -1.57 13.69
C ASN A 60 8.06 -2.59 14.66
N TYR A 61 8.07 -3.87 14.31
CA TYR A 61 8.71 -4.91 15.13
C TYR A 61 10.21 -4.65 15.28
N LYS A 62 10.71 -4.61 16.53
CA LYS A 62 12.12 -4.37 16.81
C LYS A 62 12.96 -5.61 16.50
N ALA A 63 13.57 -5.64 15.33
CA ALA A 63 14.51 -6.66 14.90
C ALA A 63 15.96 -6.17 15.01
N ASN A 64 16.92 -7.08 14.89
CA ASN A 64 18.31 -6.73 14.66
C ASN A 64 18.45 -5.91 13.38
N ASP A 65 19.41 -5.01 13.33
CA ASP A 65 19.66 -4.14 12.17
C ASP A 65 18.40 -3.39 11.69
N SER A 66 17.63 -2.86 12.66
CA SER A 66 16.49 -1.98 12.41
C SER A 66 16.53 -0.73 13.29
N TRP A 67 16.08 0.40 12.75
CA TRP A 67 16.17 1.71 13.39
C TRP A 67 14.87 2.50 13.25
N CYS A 68 14.57 3.34 14.22
CA CYS A 68 13.66 4.45 14.03
C CYS A 68 14.38 5.54 13.21
N TYR A 69 13.64 6.29 12.40
CA TYR A 69 14.22 7.44 11.70
C TYR A 69 14.87 8.41 12.72
N ASP A 70 16.08 8.88 12.43
CA ASP A 70 16.92 9.69 13.32
C ASP A 70 17.19 9.07 14.72
N ASN A 71 16.97 7.77 14.88
CA ASN A 71 17.01 7.05 16.16
C ASN A 71 16.01 7.59 17.21
N ASP A 72 14.99 8.30 16.78
CA ASP A 72 13.93 8.85 17.61
C ASP A 72 12.75 7.86 17.68
N ALA A 73 12.36 7.48 18.88
CA ALA A 73 11.29 6.53 19.12
C ALA A 73 9.92 7.04 18.60
N ASP A 74 9.67 8.34 18.68
CA ASP A 74 8.43 8.94 18.20
C ASP A 74 8.26 8.75 16.68
N ASN A 75 9.36 8.71 15.93
CA ASN A 75 9.32 8.39 14.51
C ASN A 75 8.94 6.92 14.24
N CYS A 76 9.29 6.00 15.12
CA CYS A 76 8.84 4.62 15.01
C CYS A 76 7.32 4.49 15.20
N GLU A 77 6.75 5.22 16.14
CA GLU A 77 5.30 5.20 16.40
C GLU A 77 4.49 5.73 15.21
N ILE A 78 5.05 6.68 14.46
CA ILE A 78 4.38 7.29 13.31
C ILE A 78 4.64 6.52 12.02
N TYR A 79 5.93 6.20 11.75
CA TYR A 79 6.41 5.74 10.44
C TYR A 79 6.82 4.27 10.41
N GLY A 80 6.83 3.59 11.55
CA GLY A 80 7.43 2.26 11.67
C GLY A 80 8.96 2.30 11.66
N ARG A 81 9.59 1.16 11.51
CA ARG A 81 11.04 1.02 11.51
C ARG A 81 11.61 0.89 10.10
N LEU A 82 12.89 1.23 9.99
CA LEU A 82 13.72 1.02 8.81
C LEU A 82 14.61 -0.20 9.06
N TYR A 83 14.65 -1.13 8.12
CA TYR A 83 15.34 -2.42 8.25
C TYR A 83 16.38 -2.59 7.17
N THR A 84 17.50 -3.25 7.46
CA THR A 84 18.36 -3.78 6.39
C THR A 84 17.64 -4.88 5.60
N TRP A 85 18.07 -5.12 4.37
CA TRP A 85 17.45 -6.17 3.56
C TRP A 85 17.64 -7.58 4.17
N ASN A 86 18.79 -7.85 4.76
CA ASN A 86 19.01 -9.12 5.43
C ASN A 86 18.03 -9.31 6.59
N SER A 87 17.84 -8.29 7.42
CA SER A 87 16.84 -8.32 8.49
C SER A 87 15.42 -8.51 7.92
N ALA A 88 15.12 -7.88 6.78
CA ALA A 88 13.82 -8.00 6.11
C ALA A 88 13.55 -9.42 5.58
N LYS A 89 14.57 -10.10 5.07
CA LYS A 89 14.46 -11.48 4.55
C LYS A 89 14.42 -12.54 5.64
N ASP A 90 14.98 -12.28 6.82
CA ASP A 90 15.05 -13.25 7.93
C ASP A 90 13.75 -13.30 8.74
N ASN A 91 12.62 -13.54 8.06
CA ASN A 91 11.30 -13.71 8.67
C ASN A 91 10.90 -12.54 9.59
N VAL A 92 11.18 -11.30 9.18
CA VAL A 92 10.80 -10.14 9.96
C VAL A 92 9.29 -9.91 9.97
N CYS A 93 8.58 -10.34 8.93
CA CYS A 93 7.12 -10.35 8.91
C CYS A 93 6.55 -11.34 9.93
N PRO A 94 5.38 -11.07 10.52
CA PRO A 94 4.72 -12.00 11.44
C PRO A 94 4.40 -13.35 10.78
N SER A 95 4.18 -14.38 11.58
CA SER A 95 3.78 -15.71 11.08
C SER A 95 2.51 -15.62 10.23
N GLY A 96 2.51 -16.21 9.04
CA GLY A 96 1.43 -16.13 8.05
C GLY A 96 1.49 -14.85 7.19
N TRP A 97 2.64 -14.15 7.23
CA TRP A 97 2.91 -12.96 6.44
C TRP A 97 4.34 -13.00 5.90
N HIS A 98 4.56 -12.41 4.75
CA HIS A 98 5.87 -12.36 4.10
C HIS A 98 6.22 -10.97 3.57
N LEU A 99 7.51 -10.77 3.28
CA LEU A 99 8.01 -9.59 2.58
C LEU A 99 7.60 -9.67 1.11
N PRO A 100 6.81 -8.74 0.57
CA PRO A 100 6.31 -8.83 -0.79
C PRO A 100 7.42 -8.78 -1.84
N SER A 101 7.20 -9.46 -2.93
CA SER A 101 7.98 -9.39 -4.16
C SER A 101 7.62 -8.16 -5.00
N ASN A 102 8.44 -7.84 -6.00
CA ASN A 102 8.10 -6.84 -7.00
C ASN A 102 6.80 -7.19 -7.73
N ALA A 103 6.60 -8.47 -8.05
CA ALA A 103 5.39 -8.94 -8.73
C ALA A 103 4.12 -8.63 -7.91
N GLU A 104 4.14 -8.87 -6.59
CA GLU A 104 3.00 -8.55 -5.73
C GLU A 104 2.74 -7.04 -5.62
N TRP A 105 3.80 -6.22 -5.62
CA TRP A 105 3.65 -4.78 -5.73
C TRP A 105 3.09 -4.36 -7.10
N ASP A 106 3.50 -5.01 -8.20
CA ASP A 106 2.97 -4.76 -9.54
C ASP A 106 1.48 -5.10 -9.60
N ASP A 107 1.08 -6.26 -9.05
CA ASP A 107 -0.32 -6.68 -8.96
C ASP A 107 -1.16 -5.66 -8.17
N LEU A 108 -0.63 -5.13 -7.04
CA LEU A 108 -1.28 -4.06 -6.30
C LEU A 108 -1.46 -2.79 -7.16
N PHE A 109 -0.42 -2.37 -7.88
CA PHE A 109 -0.50 -1.20 -8.76
C PHE A 109 -1.47 -1.40 -9.91
N ASP A 110 -1.57 -2.62 -10.46
CA ASP A 110 -2.47 -2.91 -11.55
C ASP A 110 -3.95 -2.88 -11.13
N MET A 111 -4.23 -3.15 -9.87
CA MET A 111 -5.57 -3.01 -9.30
C MET A 111 -6.01 -1.55 -9.11
N VAL A 112 -5.08 -0.59 -9.02
CA VAL A 112 -5.38 0.84 -8.84
C VAL A 112 -5.80 1.46 -10.17
N THR A 113 -7.01 1.98 -10.24
CA THR A 113 -7.60 2.58 -11.45
C THR A 113 -7.43 4.09 -11.56
N GLU A 114 -7.15 4.77 -10.44
CA GLU A 114 -6.92 6.22 -10.40
C GLU A 114 -5.58 6.61 -11.02
N ASP A 115 -5.54 7.82 -11.57
CA ASP A 115 -4.33 8.42 -12.13
C ASP A 115 -4.03 9.78 -11.44
N PRO A 116 -2.85 9.96 -10.85
CA PRO A 116 -1.76 8.99 -10.72
C PRO A 116 -2.02 7.94 -9.62
N LYS A 117 -1.71 6.68 -9.92
CA LYS A 117 -1.94 5.51 -9.04
C LYS A 117 -1.35 5.69 -7.64
N GLU A 118 -0.14 6.24 -7.54
CA GLU A 118 0.55 6.45 -6.26
C GLU A 118 -0.22 7.39 -5.34
N LYS A 119 -0.92 8.37 -5.90
CA LYS A 119 -1.72 9.31 -5.11
C LYS A 119 -2.84 8.60 -4.36
N ALA A 120 -3.45 7.59 -4.99
CA ALA A 120 -4.51 6.79 -4.40
C ALA A 120 -4.03 5.89 -3.26
N LEU A 121 -2.73 5.51 -3.25
CA LEU A 121 -2.11 4.65 -2.24
C LEU A 121 -1.43 5.45 -1.12
N LYS A 122 -0.99 6.68 -1.39
CA LYS A 122 -0.30 7.54 -0.42
C LYS A 122 -1.25 8.06 0.63
N SER A 123 -0.75 8.18 1.87
CA SER A 123 -1.48 8.87 2.94
C SER A 123 -1.68 10.36 2.61
N THR A 124 -2.62 11.00 3.31
CA THR A 124 -2.88 12.43 3.17
C THR A 124 -1.83 13.32 3.86
N SER A 125 -0.86 12.71 4.56
CA SER A 125 0.15 13.40 5.37
C SER A 125 1.48 13.65 4.67
N TRP A 126 1.54 13.49 3.35
CA TRP A 126 2.73 13.83 2.57
C TRP A 126 2.88 15.35 2.48
N GLY A 127 4.07 15.84 2.76
CA GLY A 127 4.37 17.26 2.75
C GLY A 127 5.84 17.55 2.60
N ASP A 128 6.22 18.79 2.86
CA ASP A 128 7.62 19.15 2.99
C ASP A 128 8.23 18.56 4.27
N SER A 129 9.56 18.57 4.36
CA SER A 129 10.32 18.07 5.50
C SER A 129 10.05 18.80 6.82
N SER A 130 9.25 19.87 6.82
CA SER A 130 8.82 20.59 8.02
C SER A 130 7.60 19.96 8.71
N GLN A 131 7.12 18.82 8.19
CA GLN A 131 6.07 17.97 8.81
C GLN A 131 4.67 18.59 8.92
N THR A 132 4.47 19.86 8.56
CA THR A 132 3.27 20.58 8.97
C THR A 132 2.46 21.19 7.83
N LYS A 133 2.95 21.19 6.59
CA LYS A 133 2.19 21.77 5.47
C LYS A 133 2.34 20.95 4.21
N VAL A 134 1.29 20.24 3.89
CA VAL A 134 1.04 19.78 2.53
C VAL A 134 1.01 21.01 1.63
N ASP A 135 1.88 21.07 0.61
CA ASP A 135 1.77 22.11 -0.42
C ASP A 135 0.48 21.86 -1.22
N PRO A 136 -0.55 22.71 -1.07
CA PRO A 136 -1.80 22.53 -1.77
C PRO A 136 -1.67 22.67 -3.30
N ASN A 137 -0.54 23.21 -3.77
CA ASN A 137 -0.25 23.36 -5.19
C ASN A 137 0.58 22.20 -5.76
N ASN A 138 1.08 21.28 -4.91
CA ASN A 138 1.77 20.09 -5.37
C ASN A 138 0.76 18.95 -5.61
N PRO A 139 0.37 18.66 -6.85
CA PRO A 139 -0.62 17.62 -7.14
C PRO A 139 -0.13 16.21 -6.80
N TYR A 140 1.16 16.02 -6.57
CA TYR A 140 1.79 14.74 -6.27
C TYR A 140 2.18 14.58 -4.79
N GLY A 141 2.08 15.64 -3.99
CA GLY A 141 2.48 15.64 -2.58
C GLY A 141 1.55 14.78 -1.73
N ALA A 142 0.41 15.33 -1.35
CA ALA A 142 -0.57 14.62 -0.55
C ALA A 142 -1.25 13.50 -1.33
N GLY A 143 -1.39 12.32 -0.70
CA GLY A 143 -2.23 11.26 -1.21
C GLY A 143 -3.72 11.50 -0.96
N THR A 144 -4.54 10.61 -1.50
CA THR A 144 -5.97 10.53 -1.19
C THR A 144 -6.30 9.35 -0.29
N ASP A 145 -5.37 8.39 -0.19
CA ASP A 145 -5.51 7.13 0.57
C ASP A 145 -6.80 6.36 0.21
N LEU A 146 -7.18 6.41 -1.05
CA LEU A 146 -8.47 5.88 -1.50
C LEU A 146 -8.60 4.37 -1.26
N TYR A 147 -7.49 3.66 -1.33
CA TYR A 147 -7.42 2.21 -1.09
C TYR A 147 -7.02 1.84 0.34
N GLY A 148 -6.84 2.81 1.23
CA GLY A 148 -6.50 2.57 2.64
C GLY A 148 -5.10 2.00 2.88
N MET A 149 -4.22 2.07 1.90
CA MET A 149 -2.83 1.60 2.04
C MET A 149 -1.99 2.49 2.96
N ARG A 150 -2.37 3.76 3.15
CA ARG A 150 -1.66 4.70 4.02
C ARG A 150 -0.14 4.69 3.82
N ILE A 151 0.35 4.74 2.59
CA ILE A 151 1.79 4.84 2.35
C ILE A 151 2.31 6.14 2.97
N LEU A 152 3.13 6.01 4.01
CA LEU A 152 3.70 7.13 4.76
C LEU A 152 5.10 7.48 4.25
N PRO A 153 5.48 8.77 4.19
CA PRO A 153 6.79 9.21 3.74
C PRO A 153 7.86 9.03 4.84
N ALA A 154 8.19 7.78 5.14
CA ALA A 154 9.09 7.38 6.21
C ALA A 154 10.58 7.63 5.92
N GLY A 155 10.92 8.06 4.71
CA GLY A 155 12.31 8.22 4.30
C GLY A 155 13.06 6.91 4.19
N LYS A 156 14.36 7.00 4.40
CA LYS A 156 15.29 5.86 4.41
C LYS A 156 16.53 6.17 5.25
N SER A 157 17.34 5.17 5.51
CA SER A 157 18.68 5.37 6.10
C SER A 157 19.75 4.70 5.24
N ALA A 158 20.95 5.26 5.28
CA ALA A 158 22.14 4.72 4.63
C ALA A 158 23.30 4.64 5.64
N TYR A 159 24.23 3.69 5.44
CA TYR A 159 25.45 3.61 6.22
C TYR A 159 26.61 4.22 5.46
N LEU A 160 27.18 5.28 6.01
CA LEU A 160 28.35 5.94 5.45
C LEU A 160 29.58 5.66 6.33
N SER A 161 30.67 5.21 5.73
CA SER A 161 31.87 4.73 6.45
C SER A 161 32.47 5.74 7.44
N LEU A 162 32.32 7.04 7.20
CA LEU A 162 32.84 8.10 8.07
C LEU A 162 31.77 8.73 8.98
N ALA A 163 30.51 8.73 8.56
CA ALA A 163 29.43 9.39 9.28
C ALA A 163 28.54 8.40 10.07
N GLY A 164 28.72 7.09 9.88
CA GLY A 164 27.84 6.08 10.44
C GLY A 164 26.50 6.02 9.69
N ARG A 165 25.42 5.72 10.40
CA ARG A 165 24.08 5.70 9.82
C ARG A 165 23.53 7.11 9.73
N VAL A 166 23.09 7.48 8.53
CA VAL A 166 22.45 8.76 8.22
C VAL A 166 21.03 8.51 7.71
N PHE A 167 20.15 9.48 7.92
CA PHE A 167 18.73 9.39 7.55
C PHE A 167 18.41 10.53 6.59
N ASN A 168 17.50 10.27 5.63
CA ASN A 168 17.05 11.29 4.68
C ASN A 168 15.66 10.95 4.13
N GLY A 169 15.01 11.93 3.51
CA GLY A 169 13.75 11.75 2.79
C GLY A 169 12.50 11.67 3.66
N LEU A 170 12.57 11.91 4.99
CA LEU A 170 11.38 11.98 5.82
C LEU A 170 10.43 13.08 5.30
N GLY A 171 9.15 12.75 5.21
CA GLY A 171 8.12 13.66 4.68
C GLY A 171 8.04 13.71 3.15
N THR A 172 9.04 13.22 2.42
CA THR A 172 9.15 13.37 0.97
C THR A 172 9.33 12.07 0.19
N GLU A 173 9.78 11.01 0.85
CA GLU A 173 10.00 9.69 0.24
C GLU A 173 9.45 8.57 1.12
N ALA A 174 8.91 7.54 0.50
CA ALA A 174 8.70 6.23 1.11
C ALA A 174 9.45 5.19 0.28
N ASN A 175 10.23 4.36 0.95
CA ASN A 175 11.05 3.33 0.30
C ASN A 175 10.79 2.00 0.99
N PHE A 176 10.46 0.97 0.23
CA PHE A 176 10.12 -0.36 0.73
C PHE A 176 11.03 -1.41 0.14
N TRP A 177 11.55 -2.30 0.98
CA TRP A 177 12.19 -3.50 0.49
C TRP A 177 11.19 -4.40 -0.22
N THR A 178 11.65 -5.06 -1.27
CA THR A 178 11.00 -6.25 -1.81
C THR A 178 11.78 -7.51 -1.45
N SER A 179 11.18 -8.66 -1.65
CA SER A 179 11.87 -9.94 -1.42
C SER A 179 12.88 -10.28 -2.53
N ASP A 180 12.93 -9.47 -3.59
CA ASP A 180 13.75 -9.72 -4.76
C ASP A 180 15.19 -9.25 -4.57
N ASN A 181 16.10 -10.17 -4.89
CA ASN A 181 17.52 -9.92 -4.83
C ASN A 181 18.01 -9.35 -6.18
N TYR A 182 18.74 -8.24 -6.16
CA TYR A 182 19.35 -7.71 -7.37
C TYR A 182 20.72 -8.35 -7.64
N ASP A 183 21.64 -8.29 -6.66
CA ASP A 183 22.96 -8.90 -6.72
C ASP A 183 23.48 -9.29 -5.31
N GLU A 184 24.76 -9.61 -5.17
CA GLU A 184 25.36 -9.99 -3.88
C GLU A 184 25.24 -8.88 -2.82
N LYS A 185 25.31 -7.60 -3.22
CA LYS A 185 25.37 -6.43 -2.34
C LYS A 185 24.08 -5.63 -2.30
N SER A 186 23.23 -5.77 -3.31
CA SER A 186 22.05 -4.94 -3.53
C SER A 186 20.80 -5.77 -3.63
N ALA A 187 19.68 -5.18 -3.27
CA ALA A 187 18.34 -5.75 -3.39
C ALA A 187 17.36 -4.73 -3.95
N GLU A 188 16.27 -5.21 -4.48
CA GLU A 188 15.27 -4.39 -5.13
C GLU A 188 14.35 -3.68 -4.15
N LEU A 189 13.84 -2.54 -4.56
CA LEU A 189 12.96 -1.70 -3.77
C LEU A 189 11.84 -1.09 -4.61
N ILE A 190 10.76 -0.76 -3.94
CA ILE A 190 9.69 0.09 -4.44
C ILE A 190 9.76 1.42 -3.71
N CYS A 191 9.56 2.53 -4.42
CA CYS A 191 9.55 3.84 -3.80
C CYS A 191 8.37 4.70 -4.27
N PHE A 192 8.02 5.66 -3.43
CA PHE A 192 7.06 6.73 -3.69
C PHE A 192 7.73 8.06 -3.39
N GLN A 193 7.46 9.07 -4.18
CA GLN A 193 8.04 10.41 -4.02
C GLN A 193 6.97 11.49 -4.10
N ASN A 194 7.25 12.66 -3.51
CA ASN A 194 6.31 13.78 -3.53
C ASN A 194 6.38 14.62 -4.81
N LEU A 195 7.36 14.40 -5.69
CA LEU A 195 7.60 15.21 -6.88
C LEU A 195 7.07 14.59 -8.17
N ASN A 196 6.85 13.30 -8.19
CA ASN A 196 6.44 12.56 -9.37
C ASN A 196 5.19 11.73 -9.04
N GLY A 197 4.24 11.70 -9.95
CA GLY A 197 3.04 10.88 -9.83
C GLY A 197 3.25 9.41 -10.18
N ASN A 198 4.49 8.97 -10.37
CA ASN A 198 4.80 7.61 -10.79
C ASN A 198 5.61 6.87 -9.73
N ARG A 199 5.24 5.59 -9.53
CA ARG A 199 6.06 4.66 -8.77
C ARG A 199 7.51 4.72 -9.26
N CYS A 200 8.42 4.87 -8.34
CA CYS A 200 9.81 4.62 -8.60
C CYS A 200 10.17 3.21 -8.13
N GLY A 201 11.16 2.63 -8.75
CA GLY A 201 11.72 1.34 -8.39
C GLY A 201 13.19 1.32 -8.72
N GLY A 202 13.87 0.30 -8.30
CA GLY A 202 15.29 0.13 -8.54
C GLY A 202 15.93 -0.77 -7.49
N TYR A 203 17.17 -0.52 -7.19
CA TYR A 203 17.90 -1.28 -6.18
C TYR A 203 18.77 -0.36 -5.34
N THR A 204 19.06 -0.79 -4.12
CA THR A 204 20.04 -0.15 -3.24
C THR A 204 20.84 -1.20 -2.47
N ILE A 205 21.89 -0.76 -1.77
CA ILE A 205 22.74 -1.69 -1.02
C ILE A 205 21.96 -2.28 0.17
N LYS A 206 22.15 -3.57 0.42
CA LYS A 206 21.42 -4.33 1.45
C LYS A 206 21.62 -3.82 2.87
N THR A 207 22.63 -2.99 3.11
CA THR A 207 22.91 -2.35 4.40
C THR A 207 22.12 -1.06 4.62
N ASP A 208 21.45 -0.53 3.60
CA ASP A 208 20.52 0.58 3.77
C ASP A 208 19.30 0.15 4.61
N GLY A 209 18.64 1.10 5.23
CA GLY A 209 17.44 0.87 6.00
C GLY A 209 16.22 1.40 5.28
N LEU A 210 15.29 0.52 4.89
CA LEU A 210 14.01 0.85 4.25
C LEU A 210 12.85 0.30 5.08
N SER A 211 11.66 0.83 4.83
CA SER A 211 10.41 0.35 5.43
C SER A 211 10.03 -1.04 4.92
N ILE A 212 9.15 -1.72 5.66
CA ILE A 212 8.56 -2.99 5.28
C ILE A 212 7.05 -2.90 5.36
N ARG A 213 6.39 -3.42 4.35
CA ARG A 213 4.96 -3.75 4.32
C ARG A 213 4.83 -5.24 4.09
N CYS A 214 4.25 -5.96 5.03
CA CYS A 214 4.04 -7.39 4.82
C CYS A 214 2.72 -7.65 4.10
N VAL A 215 2.70 -8.74 3.34
CA VAL A 215 1.53 -9.29 2.68
C VAL A 215 1.21 -10.64 3.31
N LYS A 216 -0.07 -10.97 3.41
CA LYS A 216 -0.54 -12.23 4.00
C LYS A 216 -0.32 -13.38 3.02
N ASP A 217 0.12 -14.56 3.55
CA ASP A 217 0.34 -15.79 2.80
C ASP A 217 -0.95 -16.37 2.19
#